data_f94be30dadd8c2ffe5dbd95e7f09b1ca
#
_entry.id   f94be30dadd8c2ffe5dbd95e7f09b1ca
#
_cell.length_a   1.000
_cell.length_b   1.000
_cell.length_c   1.000
_cell.angle_alpha   90.00
_cell.angle_beta   90.00
_cell.angle_gamma   90.00
#
_symmetry.space_group_name_H-M   'P 1'
#
loop_
_entity.id
_entity.type
_entity.pdbx_description
1 polymer ?
#
loop_
_entity_poly.entity_id
_entity_poly.type
_entity_poly.pdbx_seq_one_letter_code
_entity_poly.pdbx_strand_id
1 'polypeptide(L)'
;LGKRIVRKERNNAVLRKHVRGGTPWVQLDNAYNVFYKKVGGITFVQSRYTGTTLNAGNQLVGTLPEGFRPDFRVNVRDGANNNGYIQIETDGKVYLNPSTNTSYFQCMASYPVV
;
A
#
# COMPACT_ATOMS: atom_id res chain seq x y z
N LEU A 1 -40.91 10.69 12.74
CA LEU A 1 -40.25 11.48 11.75
C LEU A 1 -38.79 11.77 12.14
N GLY A 2 -38.61 12.25 13.33
CA GLY A 2 -37.25 12.45 13.80
C GLY A 2 -36.45 11.18 13.77
N LYS A 3 -37.06 10.09 14.09
CA LYS A 3 -36.35 8.85 14.08
C LYS A 3 -35.98 8.43 12.69
N ARG A 4 -36.77 8.78 11.71
CA ARG A 4 -36.42 8.46 10.35
C ARG A 4 -35.18 9.22 9.91
N ILE A 5 -35.06 10.43 10.35
CA ILE A 5 -33.89 11.22 10.02
C ILE A 5 -32.66 10.63 10.67
N VAL A 6 -32.77 10.23 11.90
CA VAL A 6 -31.65 9.62 12.59
C VAL A 6 -31.21 8.34 11.89
N ARG A 7 -32.18 7.56 11.46
CA ARG A 7 -31.84 6.35 10.74
C ARG A 7 -31.10 6.63 9.46
N LYS A 8 -31.53 7.66 8.79
CA LYS A 8 -30.88 8.05 7.55
C LYS A 8 -29.45 8.45 7.77
N GLU A 9 -29.17 9.16 8.82
CA GLU A 9 -27.81 9.53 9.13
C GLU A 9 -26.95 8.33 9.42
N ARG A 10 -27.51 7.38 10.11
CA ARG A 10 -26.79 6.17 10.41
C ARG A 10 -26.47 5.41 9.15
N ASN A 11 -27.39 5.34 8.24
CA ASN A 11 -27.15 4.68 6.97
C ASN A 11 -26.08 5.36 6.17
N ASN A 12 -26.08 6.68 6.19
CA ASN A 12 -25.05 7.42 5.49
C ASN A 12 -23.68 7.14 6.05
N ALA A 13 -23.56 7.02 7.35
CA ALA A 13 -22.28 6.72 7.97
C ALA A 13 -21.78 5.35 7.53
N VAL A 14 -22.66 4.38 7.48
CA VAL A 14 -22.29 3.04 7.07
C VAL A 14 -21.87 3.05 5.61
N LEU A 15 -22.61 3.70 4.77
CA LEU A 15 -22.29 3.76 3.36
C LEU A 15 -20.96 4.45 3.11
N ARG A 16 -20.71 5.53 3.81
CA ARG A 16 -19.44 6.22 3.67
C ARG A 16 -18.29 5.32 4.03
N LYS A 17 -18.48 4.54 5.07
CA LYS A 17 -17.46 3.62 5.49
C LYS A 17 -17.13 2.62 4.39
N HIS A 18 -18.15 2.05 3.77
CA HIS A 18 -17.94 1.10 2.70
C HIS A 18 -17.31 1.74 1.48
N VAL A 19 -17.77 2.92 1.12
CA VAL A 19 -17.29 3.58 -0.09
C VAL A 19 -15.87 4.06 0.09
N ARG A 20 -15.57 4.70 1.21
CA ARG A 20 -14.25 5.29 1.40
C ARG A 20 -13.23 4.28 1.85
N GLY A 21 -13.66 3.30 2.61
CA GLY A 21 -12.74 2.34 3.19
C GLY A 21 -12.12 1.42 2.17
N GLY A 22 -12.90 1.03 1.13
CA GLY A 22 -12.43 0.01 0.24
C GLY A 22 -12.07 -1.23 1.02
N THR A 23 -10.94 -1.84 0.71
CA THR A 23 -10.42 -2.95 1.49
C THR A 23 -9.62 -2.41 2.66
N PRO A 24 -9.51 -3.14 3.75
CA PRO A 24 -8.61 -2.73 4.83
C PRO A 24 -7.16 -2.92 4.39
N TRP A 25 -6.25 -2.31 5.13
CA TRP A 25 -4.83 -2.59 4.91
C TRP A 25 -4.56 -4.06 5.20
N VAL A 26 -3.84 -4.70 4.29
CA VAL A 26 -3.44 -6.09 4.42
C VAL A 26 -1.93 -6.13 4.44
N GLN A 27 -1.37 -6.88 5.38
CA GLN A 27 0.07 -7.00 5.47
C GLN A 27 0.57 -7.97 4.42
N LEU A 28 1.46 -7.50 3.55
CA LEU A 28 2.05 -8.34 2.52
C LEU A 28 3.19 -9.18 3.09
N ASP A 29 3.92 -8.60 4.04
CA ASP A 29 5.10 -9.26 4.59
C ASP A 29 5.42 -8.70 5.97
N ASN A 30 5.77 -9.58 6.90
CA ASN A 30 6.11 -9.20 8.26
C ASN A 30 7.51 -8.62 8.38
N ALA A 31 8.43 -9.09 7.56
CA ALA A 31 9.84 -8.71 7.72
C ALA A 31 10.09 -7.27 7.30
N TYR A 32 9.39 -6.82 6.26
CA TYR A 32 9.64 -5.50 5.68
C TYR A 32 8.55 -4.51 5.99
N ASN A 33 7.50 -4.94 6.69
CA ASN A 33 6.41 -4.07 7.12
C ASN A 33 5.73 -3.38 5.94
N VAL A 34 5.36 -4.17 4.93
CA VAL A 34 4.72 -3.67 3.72
C VAL A 34 3.25 -4.06 3.73
N PHE A 35 2.40 -3.09 3.43
CA PHE A 35 0.95 -3.25 3.46
C PHE A 35 0.36 -2.78 2.14
N TYR A 36 -0.81 -3.31 1.80
CA TYR A 36 -1.54 -2.87 0.62
C TYR A 36 -3.04 -2.81 0.89
N LYS A 37 -3.73 -2.02 0.08
CA LYS A 37 -5.19 -1.96 0.13
C LYS A 37 -5.68 -1.37 -1.19
N LYS A 38 -6.98 -1.45 -1.41
CA LYS A 38 -7.60 -0.89 -2.61
C LYS A 38 -8.78 -0.02 -2.21
N VAL A 39 -8.86 1.16 -2.81
CA VAL A 39 -9.96 2.08 -2.63
C VAL A 39 -10.39 2.58 -3.99
N GLY A 40 -11.64 2.29 -4.38
CA GLY A 40 -12.21 2.81 -5.60
C GLY A 40 -11.39 2.53 -6.86
N GLY A 41 -10.86 1.33 -7.00
CA GLY A 41 -10.08 0.98 -8.19
C GLY A 41 -8.63 1.42 -8.14
N ILE A 42 -8.20 2.00 -7.03
CA ILE A 42 -6.81 2.41 -6.85
C ILE A 42 -6.19 1.53 -5.80
N THR A 43 -5.07 0.92 -6.13
CA THR A 43 -4.30 0.14 -5.16
C THR A 43 -3.24 1.03 -4.53
N PHE A 44 -3.11 0.90 -3.21
CA PHE A 44 -2.08 1.59 -2.43
C PHE A 44 -1.16 0.54 -1.83
N VAL A 45 0.14 0.74 -1.96
CA VAL A 45 1.14 -0.13 -1.37
C VAL A 45 2.09 0.75 -0.59
N GLN A 46 2.28 0.44 0.69
CA GLN A 46 3.18 1.26 1.49
C GLN A 46 4.19 0.41 2.24
N SER A 47 5.39 0.92 2.35
CA SER A 47 6.43 0.35 3.17
C SER A 47 6.68 1.30 4.34
N ARG A 48 6.78 0.74 5.55
CA ARG A 48 7.03 1.50 6.76
C ARG A 48 8.13 0.83 7.56
N TYR A 49 9.21 0.52 6.89
CA TYR A 49 10.28 -0.24 7.52
C TYR A 49 11.11 0.61 8.46
N THR A 50 11.25 0.16 9.67
CA THR A 50 12.20 0.70 10.64
C THR A 50 12.75 -0.47 11.44
N GLY A 51 14.00 -0.40 11.83
CA GLY A 51 14.54 -1.46 12.66
C GLY A 51 15.95 -1.84 12.27
N THR A 52 16.18 -3.14 12.08
CA THR A 52 17.51 -3.62 11.71
C THR A 52 17.85 -3.14 10.30
N THR A 53 19.13 -3.19 9.97
CA THR A 53 19.61 -2.70 8.69
C THR A 53 18.99 -3.48 7.54
N LEU A 54 18.44 -2.73 6.58
CA LEU A 54 17.97 -3.26 5.31
C LEU A 54 19.11 -3.07 4.32
N ASN A 55 19.52 -4.15 3.69
CA ASN A 55 20.67 -4.12 2.79
C ASN A 55 20.32 -3.44 1.48
N ALA A 56 21.32 -2.79 0.88
CA ALA A 56 21.18 -2.20 -0.43
C ALA A 56 20.85 -3.26 -1.47
N GLY A 57 20.19 -2.83 -2.55
CA GLY A 57 19.84 -3.72 -3.64
C GLY A 57 18.41 -4.21 -3.53
N ASN A 58 18.00 -5.01 -4.50
CA ASN A 58 16.63 -5.53 -4.57
C ASN A 58 16.34 -6.54 -3.47
N GLN A 59 15.32 -6.22 -2.69
CA GLN A 59 14.82 -7.12 -1.65
C GLN A 59 13.39 -7.51 -2.01
N LEU A 60 13.17 -8.76 -2.39
CA LEU A 60 11.83 -9.22 -2.71
C LEU A 60 11.02 -9.32 -1.43
N VAL A 61 9.90 -8.61 -1.41
CA VAL A 61 9.02 -8.57 -0.24
C VAL A 61 7.95 -9.64 -0.33
N GLY A 62 7.31 -9.75 -1.49
CA GLY A 62 6.21 -10.67 -1.67
C GLY A 62 5.52 -10.40 -2.99
N THR A 63 4.38 -11.04 -3.20
CA THR A 63 3.63 -10.92 -4.43
C THR A 63 2.20 -10.55 -4.14
N LEU A 64 1.75 -9.45 -4.72
CA LEU A 64 0.37 -9.00 -4.57
C LEU A 64 -0.58 -9.95 -5.29
N PRO A 65 -1.76 -10.19 -4.73
CA PRO A 65 -2.74 -11.01 -5.41
C PRO A 65 -3.28 -10.33 -6.66
N GLU A 66 -3.91 -11.11 -7.52
CA GLU A 66 -4.59 -10.55 -8.68
C GLU A 66 -5.63 -9.54 -8.23
N GLY A 67 -5.84 -8.53 -9.03
CA GLY A 67 -6.74 -7.45 -8.68
C GLY A 67 -6.08 -6.32 -7.94
N PHE A 68 -4.82 -6.49 -7.53
CA PHE A 68 -4.03 -5.44 -6.86
C PHE A 68 -2.77 -5.10 -7.63
N ARG A 69 -2.59 -5.63 -8.83
CA ARG A 69 -1.37 -5.51 -9.60
C ARG A 69 -1.45 -4.38 -10.60
N PRO A 70 -0.37 -3.66 -10.84
CA PRO A 70 -0.38 -2.57 -11.81
C PRO A 70 -0.26 -3.08 -13.24
N ASP A 71 -0.69 -2.26 -14.20
CA ASP A 71 -0.52 -2.56 -15.62
C ASP A 71 0.91 -2.31 -16.09
N PHE A 72 1.63 -1.45 -15.38
CA PHE A 72 3.00 -1.11 -15.70
C PHE A 72 3.82 -1.22 -14.43
N ARG A 73 5.13 -1.41 -14.59
CA ARG A 73 6.03 -1.35 -13.46
C ARG A 73 5.94 0.01 -12.78
N VAL A 74 5.84 -0.01 -11.47
CA VAL A 74 5.72 1.21 -10.67
C VAL A 74 6.94 1.32 -9.78
N ASN A 75 7.60 2.48 -9.81
CA ASN A 75 8.71 2.79 -8.92
C ASN A 75 8.40 4.08 -8.19
N VAL A 76 8.54 4.08 -6.88
CA VAL A 76 8.32 5.27 -6.08
C VAL A 76 9.47 5.42 -5.10
N ARG A 77 10.04 6.61 -5.07
CA ARG A 77 11.20 6.88 -4.23
C ARG A 77 10.84 6.88 -2.76
N ASP A 78 11.79 6.45 -1.95
CA ASP A 78 11.67 6.51 -0.51
C ASP A 78 11.53 7.98 -0.08
N GLY A 79 10.41 8.28 0.57
CA GLY A 79 10.11 9.65 0.97
C GLY A 79 10.77 10.08 2.28
N ALA A 80 11.27 9.13 3.06
CA ALA A 80 11.83 9.46 4.37
C ALA A 80 13.24 10.02 4.24
N ASN A 81 14.10 9.36 3.48
CA ASN A 81 15.49 9.80 3.35
C ASN A 81 16.00 9.71 1.92
N ASN A 82 15.09 9.56 0.98
CA ASN A 82 15.42 9.56 -0.45
C ASN A 82 16.48 8.53 -0.81
N ASN A 83 16.38 7.36 -0.21
CA ASN A 83 17.41 6.35 -0.28
C ASN A 83 16.91 5.10 -0.99
N GLY A 84 16.57 5.24 -2.27
CA GLY A 84 16.10 4.13 -3.07
C GLY A 84 14.61 4.22 -3.39
N TYR A 85 14.01 3.08 -3.71
CA TYR A 85 12.63 3.10 -4.17
C TYR A 85 11.95 1.77 -3.90
N ILE A 86 10.63 1.79 -3.90
CA ILE A 86 9.80 0.58 -3.95
C ILE A 86 9.49 0.31 -5.41
N GLN A 87 9.54 -0.93 -5.81
CA GLN A 87 9.25 -1.34 -7.18
C GLN A 87 8.17 -2.40 -7.17
N ILE A 88 7.14 -2.21 -8.00
CA ILE A 88 6.03 -3.13 -8.11
C ILE A 88 5.92 -3.55 -9.55
N GLU A 89 6.00 -4.86 -9.81
CA GLU A 89 5.96 -5.41 -11.14
C GLU A 89 4.52 -5.77 -11.53
N THR A 90 4.32 -5.94 -12.83
CA THR A 90 2.99 -6.27 -13.35
C THR A 90 2.50 -7.65 -12.87
N ASP A 91 3.41 -8.53 -12.49
CA ASP A 91 3.03 -9.83 -11.94
C ASP A 91 2.78 -9.78 -10.44
N GLY A 92 2.85 -8.58 -9.86
CA GLY A 92 2.56 -8.36 -8.46
C GLY A 92 3.76 -8.40 -7.53
N LYS A 93 4.93 -8.75 -8.04
CA LYS A 93 6.10 -8.80 -7.16
C LYS A 93 6.47 -7.42 -6.67
N VAL A 94 6.71 -7.31 -5.38
CA VAL A 94 7.05 -6.06 -4.73
C VAL A 94 8.46 -6.16 -4.20
N TYR A 95 9.28 -5.16 -4.54
CA TYR A 95 10.66 -5.09 -4.09
C TYR A 95 10.89 -3.78 -3.35
N LEU A 96 11.70 -3.84 -2.31
CA LEU A 96 12.31 -2.65 -1.74
C LEU A 96 13.74 -2.60 -2.25
N ASN A 97 14.14 -1.45 -2.74
CA ASN A 97 15.47 -1.31 -3.34
C ASN A 97 16.20 -0.12 -2.74
N PRO A 98 16.78 -0.28 -1.55
CA PRO A 98 17.57 0.78 -0.96
C PRO A 98 18.85 1.02 -1.76
N SER A 99 19.25 2.27 -1.89
CA SER A 99 20.49 2.62 -2.58
C SER A 99 21.71 2.29 -1.72
N THR A 100 21.54 2.39 -0.42
CA THR A 100 22.58 2.04 0.56
C THR A 100 21.91 1.29 1.68
N ASN A 101 22.70 0.66 2.52
CA ASN A 101 22.15 0.01 3.71
C ASN A 101 21.46 1.05 4.58
N THR A 102 20.26 0.74 5.04
CA THR A 102 19.48 1.70 5.81
C THR A 102 18.61 0.97 6.82
N SER A 103 18.34 1.61 7.94
CA SER A 103 17.38 1.10 8.92
C SER A 103 16.04 1.78 8.80
N TYR A 104 15.84 2.55 7.76
CA TYR A 104 14.66 3.39 7.61
C TYR A 104 14.26 3.41 6.15
N PHE A 105 13.02 3.01 5.83
CA PHE A 105 12.59 2.98 4.45
C PHE A 105 11.08 3.15 4.39
N GLN A 106 10.63 4.27 3.86
CA GLN A 106 9.20 4.59 3.82
C GLN A 106 8.80 5.09 2.45
N CYS A 107 7.93 4.33 1.80
CA CYS A 107 7.40 4.67 0.48
C CYS A 107 5.92 4.41 0.45
N MET A 108 5.22 5.13 -0.40
CA MET A 108 3.82 4.87 -0.70
C MET A 108 3.65 4.94 -2.21
N ALA A 109 3.17 3.87 -2.79
CA ALA A 109 2.84 3.81 -4.21
C ALA A 109 1.35 3.69 -4.39
N SER A 110 0.82 4.28 -5.44
CA SER A 110 -0.59 4.12 -5.78
C SER A 110 -0.71 4.04 -7.28
N TYR A 111 -1.68 3.24 -7.75
CA TYR A 111 -1.88 3.06 -9.18
C TYR A 111 -3.28 2.51 -9.43
N PRO A 112 -3.85 2.78 -10.60
CA PRO A 112 -5.16 2.25 -10.91
C PRO A 112 -5.08 0.77 -11.25
N VAL A 113 -6.16 0.06 -10.96
CA VAL A 113 -6.31 -1.35 -11.29
C VAL A 113 -7.67 -1.52 -11.93
N VAL A 114 -7.67 -2.16 -13.06
CA VAL A 114 -8.90 -2.39 -13.81
C VAL A 114 -9.68 -3.55 -13.22
#